data_f039a277550846f600b85a2edd2714c2
#
_entry.id   f039a277550846f600b85a2edd2714c2
#
_cell.length_a   1.000
_cell.length_b   1.000
_cell.length_c   1.000
_cell.angle_alpha   90.00
_cell.angle_beta   90.00
_cell.angle_gamma   90.00
#
_symmetry.space_group_name_H-M   'P 1'
#
loop_
_entity.id
_entity.type
_entity.pdbx_description
1 polymer ?
#
loop_
_entity_poly.entity_id
_entity_poly.type
_entity_poly.pdbx_seq_one_letter_code
_entity_poly.pdbx_strand_id
1 'polypeptide(L)'
;QRQMCIRDRIIPAYKKYIQTGRIELTTSPYYHSILPILIDVKSSTKNVITIEGLPQSLGMLDDAKYQIKSGLDRIEEVFGVRPKGMWPPELCLGPKTLNLLAKEGIEWTISDEGVLANSINFDFIRDFKGNLNDPYHLLKVYSYETKEKEIDIIFRDRSIPNLINFEYAGINSQMAAGD
;
A
#
# COMPACT_ATOMS: atom_id res chain seq x y z
N GLN A 1 26.40 14.86 17.77
CA GLN A 1 27.27 13.72 17.39
C GLN A 1 26.57 12.34 17.52
N ARG A 2 25.81 12.05 18.61
CA ARG A 2 25.13 10.75 18.80
C ARG A 2 24.02 10.48 17.75
N GLN A 3 23.28 11.48 17.33
CA GLN A 3 22.21 11.33 16.33
C GLN A 3 22.78 11.05 14.92
N MET A 4 23.91 11.62 14.55
CA MET A 4 24.58 11.34 13.28
C MET A 4 25.01 9.87 13.19
N CYS A 5 25.63 9.33 14.24
CA CYS A 5 26.05 7.92 14.27
C CYS A 5 24.89 6.91 14.13
N ILE A 6 23.67 7.25 14.57
CA ILE A 6 22.49 6.38 14.40
C ILE A 6 22.06 6.37 12.95
N ARG A 7 21.92 7.53 12.31
CA ARG A 7 21.55 7.65 10.90
C ARG A 7 22.50 6.93 9.97
N ASP A 8 23.81 7.06 10.22
CA ASP A 8 24.86 6.41 9.42
C ASP A 8 24.85 4.88 9.52
N ARG A 9 24.20 4.31 10.55
CA ARG A 9 24.08 2.87 10.73
C ARG A 9 22.79 2.26 10.14
N ILE A 10 21.77 3.06 9.88
CA ILE A 10 20.47 2.55 9.41
C ILE A 10 20.61 1.86 8.06
N ILE A 11 21.12 2.55 7.06
CA ILE A 11 21.26 1.98 5.70
C ILE A 11 22.16 0.75 5.68
N PRO A 12 23.35 0.75 6.32
CA PRO A 12 24.18 -0.47 6.42
C PRO A 12 23.49 -1.63 7.14
N ALA A 13 22.69 -1.35 8.19
CA ALA A 13 21.93 -2.39 8.88
C ALA A 13 20.88 -3.03 7.98
N TYR A 14 20.10 -2.23 7.26
CA TYR A 14 19.13 -2.72 6.28
C TYR A 14 19.82 -3.56 5.20
N LYS A 15 20.92 -3.08 4.61
CA LYS A 15 21.70 -3.84 3.61
C LYS A 15 22.12 -5.21 4.14
N LYS A 16 22.60 -5.26 5.38
CA LYS A 16 22.99 -6.53 6.03
C LYS A 16 21.80 -7.49 6.16
N TYR A 17 20.64 -7.01 6.61
CA TYR A 17 19.45 -7.85 6.77
C TYR A 17 18.86 -8.31 5.46
N ILE A 18 18.91 -7.48 4.41
CA ILE A 18 18.55 -7.86 3.04
C ILE A 18 19.43 -9.01 2.55
N GLN A 19 20.77 -8.88 2.69
CA GLN A 19 21.72 -9.90 2.26
C GLN A 19 21.53 -11.25 2.97
N THR A 20 21.04 -11.22 4.20
CA THR A 20 20.74 -12.44 4.97
C THR A 20 19.33 -12.99 4.77
N GLY A 21 18.51 -12.36 3.89
CA GLY A 21 17.14 -12.75 3.62
C GLY A 21 16.17 -12.55 4.79
N ARG A 22 16.54 -11.74 5.79
CA ARG A 22 15.72 -11.50 6.98
C ARG A 22 14.65 -10.45 6.78
N ILE A 23 14.83 -9.56 5.82
CA ILE A 23 13.87 -8.53 5.45
C ILE A 23 13.77 -8.43 3.93
N GLU A 24 12.60 -8.09 3.46
CA GLU A 24 12.30 -7.66 2.11
C GLU A 24 11.93 -6.18 2.14
N LEU A 25 12.39 -5.42 1.15
CA LEU A 25 12.04 -4.00 1.04
C LEU A 25 10.88 -3.82 0.08
N THR A 26 9.98 -2.94 0.45
CA THR A 26 8.97 -2.39 -0.44
C THR A 26 9.28 -0.93 -0.76
N THR A 27 8.62 -0.39 -1.74
CA THR A 27 8.65 1.04 -2.06
C THR A 27 7.25 1.61 -2.17
N SER A 28 7.14 2.93 -2.19
CA SER A 28 5.96 3.67 -2.65
C SER A 28 6.30 4.39 -3.95
N PRO A 29 5.32 4.88 -4.71
CA PRO A 29 5.55 5.89 -5.73
C PRO A 29 6.37 7.05 -5.18
N TYR A 30 7.30 7.59 -5.95
CA TYR A 30 8.39 8.46 -5.48
C TYR A 30 7.93 9.65 -4.61
N TYR A 31 6.89 10.36 -5.01
CA TYR A 31 6.28 11.46 -4.26
C TYR A 31 4.97 11.06 -3.55
N HIS A 32 4.80 9.78 -3.24
CA HIS A 32 3.59 9.28 -2.55
C HIS A 32 2.29 9.60 -3.29
N SER A 33 2.33 9.56 -4.62
CA SER A 33 1.19 9.89 -5.48
C SER A 33 0.13 8.82 -5.45
N ILE A 34 -1.14 9.20 -5.30
CA ILE A 34 -2.29 8.29 -5.36
C ILE A 34 -2.52 7.89 -6.83
N LEU A 35 -1.94 6.76 -7.24
CA LEU A 35 -1.88 6.31 -8.63
C LEU A 35 -3.23 6.22 -9.33
N PRO A 36 -4.33 5.69 -8.72
CA PRO A 36 -5.62 5.64 -9.38
C PRO A 36 -6.13 7.01 -9.82
N ILE A 37 -5.85 8.07 -9.05
CA ILE A 37 -6.25 9.44 -9.38
C ILE A 37 -5.46 9.95 -10.59
N LEU A 38 -4.15 9.69 -10.65
CA LEU A 38 -3.32 10.08 -11.79
C LEU A 38 -3.72 9.36 -13.07
N ILE A 39 -4.02 8.06 -12.97
CA ILE A 39 -4.34 7.22 -14.12
C ILE A 39 -5.76 7.51 -14.65
N ASP A 40 -6.74 7.58 -13.75
CA ASP A 40 -8.13 7.79 -14.12
C ASP A 40 -9.00 8.11 -12.89
N VAL A 41 -9.26 9.38 -12.67
CA VAL A 41 -10.09 9.85 -11.55
C VAL A 41 -11.46 9.17 -11.53
N LYS A 42 -12.07 8.91 -12.69
CA LYS A 42 -13.40 8.28 -12.78
C LYS A 42 -13.38 6.81 -12.35
N SER A 43 -12.28 6.11 -12.57
CA SER A 43 -12.18 4.70 -12.17
C SER A 43 -12.04 4.52 -10.66
N SER A 44 -11.47 5.51 -9.96
CA SER A 44 -11.30 5.47 -8.51
C SER A 44 -12.59 5.74 -7.74
N THR A 45 -13.62 6.25 -8.38
CA THR A 45 -14.88 6.63 -7.73
C THR A 45 -16.04 5.67 -8.00
N LYS A 46 -15.85 4.64 -8.81
CA LYS A 46 -16.94 3.76 -9.28
C LYS A 46 -17.78 3.11 -8.18
N ASN A 47 -17.27 2.99 -6.97
CA ASN A 47 -17.94 2.27 -5.89
C ASN A 47 -18.15 3.10 -4.62
N VAL A 48 -17.83 4.39 -4.61
CA VAL A 48 -17.80 5.12 -3.34
C VAL A 48 -18.86 6.24 -3.26
N ILE A 49 -19.03 7.05 -4.25
CA ILE A 49 -20.08 8.10 -4.30
C ILE A 49 -20.19 8.60 -5.75
N THR A 50 -21.41 8.86 -6.23
CA THR A 50 -21.62 9.63 -7.45
C THR A 50 -21.24 11.09 -7.14
N ILE A 51 -19.99 11.45 -7.35
CA ILE A 51 -19.57 12.86 -7.23
C ILE A 51 -19.94 13.53 -8.56
N GLU A 52 -20.95 14.39 -8.53
CA GLU A 52 -21.25 15.26 -9.65
C GLU A 52 -20.13 16.27 -9.84
N GLY A 53 -19.73 16.53 -11.08
CA GLY A 53 -18.74 17.55 -11.40
C GLY A 53 -17.26 17.12 -11.27
N LEU A 54 -16.98 15.83 -11.25
CA LEU A 54 -15.58 15.37 -11.34
C LEU A 54 -14.92 15.91 -12.61
N PRO A 55 -13.69 16.43 -12.51
CA PRO A 55 -12.95 16.87 -13.68
C PRO A 55 -12.75 15.70 -14.64
N GLN A 56 -12.61 16.01 -15.93
CA GLN A 56 -12.18 15.00 -16.89
C GLN A 56 -10.83 14.43 -16.43
N SER A 57 -10.65 13.12 -16.60
CA SER A 57 -9.35 12.49 -16.32
C SER A 57 -8.26 13.23 -17.07
N LEU A 58 -7.25 13.70 -16.34
CA LEU A 58 -6.10 14.39 -16.94
C LEU A 58 -5.18 13.42 -17.72
N GLY A 59 -5.41 12.10 -17.60
CA GLY A 59 -4.66 11.09 -18.35
C GLY A 59 -3.17 11.09 -18.05
N MET A 60 -2.79 11.30 -16.79
CA MET A 60 -1.38 11.38 -16.33
C MET A 60 -0.74 9.99 -16.19
N LEU A 61 -0.93 9.14 -17.19
CA LEU A 61 -0.39 7.77 -17.13
C LEU A 61 1.14 7.74 -17.13
N ASP A 62 1.78 8.64 -17.87
CA ASP A 62 3.24 8.69 -17.93
C ASP A 62 3.82 9.24 -16.62
N ASP A 63 3.15 10.17 -15.95
CA ASP A 63 3.51 10.62 -14.61
C ASP A 63 3.37 9.48 -13.60
N ALA A 64 2.29 8.69 -13.65
CA ALA A 64 2.12 7.52 -12.81
C ALA A 64 3.25 6.49 -13.01
N LYS A 65 3.65 6.20 -14.25
CA LYS A 65 4.80 5.34 -14.56
C LYS A 65 6.09 5.93 -13.99
N TYR A 66 6.32 7.22 -14.19
CA TYR A 66 7.50 7.90 -13.67
C TYR A 66 7.58 7.79 -12.14
N GLN A 67 6.48 8.00 -11.44
CA GLN A 67 6.40 7.87 -9.98
C GLN A 67 6.77 6.45 -9.49
N ILE A 68 6.24 5.43 -10.13
CA ILE A 68 6.54 4.03 -9.80
C ILE A 68 8.01 3.73 -10.06
N LYS A 69 8.47 4.00 -11.29
CA LYS A 69 9.85 3.73 -11.70
C LYS A 69 10.87 4.45 -10.81
N SER A 70 10.67 5.73 -10.55
CA SER A 70 11.58 6.52 -9.71
C SER A 70 11.61 6.03 -8.27
N GLY A 71 10.48 5.56 -7.72
CA GLY A 71 10.45 4.93 -6.40
C GLY A 71 11.27 3.65 -6.36
N LEU A 72 11.13 2.79 -7.35
CA LEU A 72 11.91 1.55 -7.49
C LEU A 72 13.40 1.83 -7.67
N ASP A 73 13.75 2.72 -8.60
CA ASP A 73 15.14 3.09 -8.90
C ASP A 73 15.83 3.70 -7.68
N ARG A 74 15.11 4.48 -6.87
CA ARG A 74 15.65 5.07 -5.65
C ARG A 74 15.99 4.05 -4.58
N ILE A 75 15.14 3.06 -4.35
CA ILE A 75 15.43 1.99 -3.40
C ILE A 75 16.60 1.13 -3.91
N GLU A 76 16.62 0.81 -5.19
CA GLU A 76 17.71 0.06 -5.80
C GLU A 76 19.05 0.81 -5.71
N GLU A 77 19.07 2.11 -5.97
CA GLU A 77 20.27 2.95 -5.81
C GLU A 77 20.80 2.92 -4.36
N VAL A 78 19.90 3.04 -3.38
CA VAL A 78 20.31 3.14 -1.98
C VAL A 78 20.67 1.78 -1.37
N PHE A 79 19.91 0.74 -1.66
CA PHE A 79 20.01 -0.56 -0.99
C PHE A 79 20.66 -1.66 -1.85
N GLY A 80 20.76 -1.47 -3.16
CA GLY A 80 21.35 -2.43 -4.10
C GLY A 80 20.42 -3.58 -4.49
N VAL A 81 19.14 -3.47 -4.17
CA VAL A 81 18.10 -4.43 -4.56
C VAL A 81 16.86 -3.71 -5.05
N ARG A 82 16.27 -4.21 -6.13
CA ARG A 82 15.03 -3.69 -6.66
C ARG A 82 13.85 -4.33 -5.92
N PRO A 83 12.95 -3.54 -5.30
CA PRO A 83 11.80 -4.09 -4.59
C PRO A 83 10.86 -4.87 -5.51
N LYS A 84 10.29 -5.94 -4.99
CA LYS A 84 9.23 -6.72 -5.64
C LYS A 84 7.84 -6.32 -5.16
N GLY A 85 7.76 -5.73 -3.98
CA GLY A 85 6.53 -5.24 -3.38
C GLY A 85 6.41 -3.72 -3.45
N MET A 86 5.16 -3.24 -3.57
CA MET A 86 4.87 -1.81 -3.53
C MET A 86 3.73 -1.53 -2.54
N TRP A 87 3.95 -0.50 -1.71
CA TRP A 87 2.92 0.10 -0.87
C TRP A 87 2.25 1.24 -1.65
N PRO A 88 1.02 1.07 -2.15
CA PRO A 88 0.33 2.16 -2.83
C PRO A 88 -0.13 3.19 -1.79
N PRO A 89 0.04 4.48 -2.06
CA PRO A 89 -0.42 5.54 -1.19
C PRO A 89 -1.91 5.41 -0.89
N GLU A 90 -2.27 5.62 0.38
CA GLU A 90 -3.63 5.45 0.91
C GLU A 90 -4.24 4.06 0.63
N LEU A 91 -3.41 3.07 0.31
CA LEU A 91 -3.80 1.71 -0.09
C LEU A 91 -4.78 1.68 -1.27
N CYS A 92 -4.79 2.75 -2.05
CA CYS A 92 -5.67 2.91 -3.20
C CYS A 92 -5.20 2.05 -4.37
N LEU A 93 -5.98 1.07 -4.74
CA LEU A 93 -5.76 0.18 -5.86
C LEU A 93 -6.96 0.13 -6.80
N GLY A 94 -6.67 -0.21 -8.05
CA GLY A 94 -7.67 -0.52 -9.05
C GLY A 94 -7.04 -1.30 -10.21
N PRO A 95 -7.84 -1.89 -11.10
CA PRO A 95 -7.35 -2.74 -12.19
C PRO A 95 -6.27 -2.10 -13.07
N LYS A 96 -6.42 -0.79 -13.38
CA LYS A 96 -5.44 -0.06 -14.19
C LYS A 96 -4.12 0.13 -13.44
N THR A 97 -4.18 0.37 -12.13
CA THR A 97 -2.99 0.48 -11.27
C THR A 97 -2.27 -0.87 -11.19
N LEU A 98 -2.99 -1.97 -10.94
CA LEU A 98 -2.42 -3.32 -10.87
C LEU A 98 -1.71 -3.70 -12.18
N ASN A 99 -2.33 -3.43 -13.33
CA ASN A 99 -1.68 -3.65 -14.63
C ASN A 99 -0.39 -2.85 -14.77
N LEU A 100 -0.37 -1.60 -14.28
CA LEU A 100 0.81 -0.76 -14.34
C LEU A 100 1.91 -1.27 -13.40
N LEU A 101 1.57 -1.65 -12.17
CA LEU A 101 2.51 -2.24 -11.20
C LEU A 101 3.14 -3.53 -11.75
N ALA A 102 2.33 -4.44 -12.29
CA ALA A 102 2.81 -5.68 -12.89
C ALA A 102 3.79 -5.43 -14.04
N LYS A 103 3.50 -4.44 -14.88
CA LYS A 103 4.36 -4.03 -16.01
C LYS A 103 5.72 -3.49 -15.54
N GLU A 104 5.75 -2.78 -14.41
CA GLU A 104 6.99 -2.26 -13.80
C GLU A 104 7.73 -3.30 -12.93
N GLY A 105 7.28 -4.56 -12.94
CA GLY A 105 7.96 -5.68 -12.30
C GLY A 105 7.52 -5.97 -10.86
N ILE A 106 6.52 -5.27 -10.33
CA ILE A 106 5.98 -5.54 -8.99
C ILE A 106 5.28 -6.91 -8.99
N GLU A 107 5.61 -7.73 -8.01
CA GLU A 107 5.08 -9.08 -7.83
C GLU A 107 3.95 -9.12 -6.78
N TRP A 108 3.99 -8.22 -5.80
CA TRP A 108 2.96 -8.14 -4.77
C TRP A 108 2.70 -6.70 -4.29
N THR A 109 1.51 -6.49 -3.77
CA THR A 109 1.08 -5.19 -3.24
C THR A 109 0.13 -5.39 -2.07
N ILE A 110 -0.25 -4.30 -1.41
CA ILE A 110 -1.17 -4.31 -0.28
C ILE A 110 -2.33 -3.34 -0.54
N SER A 111 -3.50 -3.65 -0.01
CA SER A 111 -4.64 -2.74 -0.04
C SER A 111 -5.46 -2.81 1.24
N ASP A 112 -6.59 -2.12 1.26
CA ASP A 112 -7.47 -1.99 2.43
C ASP A 112 -8.63 -2.98 2.35
N GLU A 113 -9.16 -3.41 3.50
CA GLU A 113 -10.32 -4.31 3.56
C GLU A 113 -11.54 -3.79 2.80
N GLY A 114 -11.73 -2.47 2.71
CA GLY A 114 -12.83 -1.89 1.96
C GLY A 114 -12.71 -2.11 0.46
N VAL A 115 -11.48 -2.13 -0.08
CA VAL A 115 -11.23 -2.50 -1.48
C VAL A 115 -11.56 -3.97 -1.71
N LEU A 116 -11.17 -4.84 -0.77
CA LEU A 116 -11.48 -6.26 -0.85
C LEU A 116 -13.00 -6.50 -0.76
N ALA A 117 -13.66 -5.90 0.24
CA ALA A 117 -15.11 -5.98 0.44
C ALA A 117 -15.88 -5.71 -0.87
N ASN A 118 -15.55 -4.60 -1.52
CA ASN A 118 -16.15 -4.23 -2.81
C ASN A 118 -15.78 -5.19 -3.95
N SER A 119 -14.58 -5.78 -3.92
CA SER A 119 -14.08 -6.64 -4.99
C SER A 119 -14.72 -8.03 -4.99
N ILE A 120 -15.00 -8.57 -3.80
CA ILE A 120 -15.59 -9.90 -3.63
C ILE A 120 -17.07 -9.86 -3.19
N ASN A 121 -17.65 -8.65 -3.09
CA ASN A 121 -19.02 -8.42 -2.61
C ASN A 121 -19.28 -9.09 -1.25
N PHE A 122 -18.41 -8.80 -0.26
CA PHE A 122 -18.44 -9.37 1.07
C PHE A 122 -18.34 -8.28 2.13
N ASP A 123 -19.21 -8.31 3.15
CA ASP A 123 -19.21 -7.36 4.25
C ASP A 123 -18.39 -7.87 5.44
N PHE A 124 -17.35 -7.15 5.82
CA PHE A 124 -16.54 -7.41 7.01
C PHE A 124 -17.24 -6.92 8.28
N ILE A 125 -18.10 -7.78 8.86
CA ILE A 125 -18.86 -7.47 10.07
C ILE A 125 -17.97 -7.70 11.30
N ARG A 126 -18.04 -6.75 12.25
CA ARG A 126 -17.31 -6.82 13.52
C ARG A 126 -18.25 -6.95 14.70
N ASP A 127 -17.77 -7.59 15.77
CA ASP A 127 -18.42 -7.62 17.06
C ASP A 127 -18.29 -6.26 17.78
N PHE A 128 -18.89 -6.17 18.99
CA PHE A 128 -18.84 -4.97 19.82
C PHE A 128 -17.44 -4.60 20.34
N LYS A 129 -16.46 -5.50 20.24
CA LYS A 129 -15.04 -5.29 20.56
C LYS A 129 -14.20 -4.90 19.34
N GLY A 130 -14.80 -4.83 18.15
CA GLY A 130 -14.11 -4.53 16.91
C GLY A 130 -13.47 -5.74 16.22
N ASN A 131 -13.63 -6.96 16.73
CA ASN A 131 -13.09 -8.16 16.12
C ASN A 131 -13.94 -8.59 14.92
N LEU A 132 -13.28 -9.05 13.85
CA LEU A 132 -13.97 -9.63 12.72
C LEU A 132 -14.70 -10.92 13.10
N ASN A 133 -15.98 -11.03 12.73
CA ASN A 133 -16.74 -12.26 12.92
C ASN A 133 -16.23 -13.38 12.00
N ASP A 134 -15.80 -13.04 10.80
CA ASP A 134 -15.16 -13.95 9.85
C ASP A 134 -13.90 -13.32 9.27
N PRO A 135 -12.72 -13.59 9.84
CA PRO A 135 -11.45 -13.06 9.36
C PRO A 135 -10.90 -13.84 8.14
N TYR A 136 -11.47 -14.98 7.77
CA TYR A 136 -10.92 -15.87 6.75
C TYR A 136 -10.69 -15.17 5.41
N HIS A 137 -11.66 -14.37 4.96
CA HIS A 137 -11.55 -13.66 3.70
C HIS A 137 -10.51 -12.52 3.74
N LEU A 138 -10.24 -11.94 4.89
CA LEU A 138 -9.26 -10.86 5.01
C LEU A 138 -7.82 -11.39 5.13
N LEU A 139 -7.64 -12.49 5.89
CA LEU A 139 -6.32 -12.99 6.28
C LEU A 139 -5.73 -14.02 5.31
N LYS A 140 -5.89 -13.80 4.02
CA LYS A 140 -5.28 -14.61 2.96
C LYS A 140 -4.71 -13.74 1.84
N VAL A 141 -3.82 -14.32 1.06
CA VAL A 141 -3.29 -13.71 -0.16
C VAL A 141 -4.27 -13.95 -1.29
N TYR A 142 -4.49 -12.91 -2.09
CA TYR A 142 -5.26 -12.98 -3.33
C TYR A 142 -4.32 -12.78 -4.50
N SER A 143 -4.53 -13.51 -5.58
CA SER A 143 -3.84 -13.29 -6.84
C SER A 143 -4.77 -12.59 -7.83
N TYR A 144 -4.28 -11.57 -8.49
CA TYR A 144 -4.98 -10.82 -9.52
C TYR A 144 -4.27 -11.00 -10.86
N GLU A 145 -5.00 -11.55 -11.82
CA GLU A 145 -4.49 -11.73 -13.18
C GLU A 145 -4.49 -10.38 -13.91
N THR A 146 -3.29 -9.91 -14.25
CA THR A 146 -3.11 -8.71 -15.10
C THR A 146 -2.86 -9.13 -16.54
N LYS A 147 -2.68 -8.13 -17.42
CA LYS A 147 -2.30 -8.40 -18.82
C LYS A 147 -0.88 -8.94 -18.98
N GLU A 148 -0.03 -8.71 -18.00
CA GLU A 148 1.40 -9.04 -18.06
C GLU A 148 1.70 -10.33 -17.26
N LYS A 149 1.19 -10.40 -16.04
CA LYS A 149 1.43 -11.50 -15.10
C LYS A 149 0.43 -11.45 -13.95
N GLU A 150 0.42 -12.46 -13.12
CA GLU A 150 -0.28 -12.40 -11.81
C GLU A 150 0.47 -11.47 -10.84
N ILE A 151 -0.28 -10.78 -10.01
CA ILE A 151 0.21 -9.96 -8.91
C ILE A 151 -0.53 -10.32 -7.64
N ASP A 152 0.21 -10.59 -6.57
CA ASP A 152 -0.37 -10.95 -5.29
C ASP A 152 -0.79 -9.70 -4.51
N ILE A 153 -1.92 -9.80 -3.81
CA ILE A 153 -2.48 -8.72 -3.01
C ILE A 153 -2.76 -9.21 -1.60
N ILE A 154 -2.24 -8.51 -0.61
CA ILE A 154 -2.53 -8.69 0.80
C ILE A 154 -3.44 -7.54 1.24
N PHE A 155 -4.44 -7.83 2.06
CA PHE A 155 -5.35 -6.83 2.57
C PHE A 155 -5.16 -6.64 4.08
N ARG A 156 -5.10 -5.38 4.52
CA ARG A 156 -4.98 -5.06 5.94
C ARG A 156 -6.34 -4.94 6.60
N ASP A 157 -6.40 -5.33 7.86
CA ASP A 157 -7.47 -4.94 8.77
C ASP A 157 -7.45 -3.42 8.97
N ARG A 158 -8.62 -2.79 8.95
CA ARG A 158 -8.76 -1.33 9.09
C ARG A 158 -8.75 -0.89 10.54
N SER A 159 -9.22 -1.73 11.47
CA SER A 159 -9.47 -1.33 12.85
C SER A 159 -8.18 -0.94 13.60
N ILE A 160 -7.19 -1.82 13.62
CA ILE A 160 -5.94 -1.59 14.35
C ILE A 160 -5.15 -0.37 13.85
N PRO A 161 -4.91 -0.20 12.52
CA PRO A 161 -4.25 1.00 12.04
C PRO A 161 -5.01 2.29 12.33
N ASN A 162 -6.33 2.28 12.28
CA ASN A 162 -7.13 3.45 12.62
C ASN A 162 -7.04 3.79 14.10
N LEU A 163 -7.09 2.78 14.98
CA LEU A 163 -6.88 2.95 16.40
C LEU A 163 -5.53 3.61 16.70
N ILE A 164 -4.44 3.09 16.13
CA ILE A 164 -3.08 3.61 16.29
C ILE A 164 -2.96 5.04 15.76
N ASN A 165 -3.45 5.28 14.54
CA ASN A 165 -3.22 6.55 13.85
C ASN A 165 -4.11 7.70 14.31
N PHE A 166 -5.33 7.42 14.75
CA PHE A 166 -6.32 8.46 15.05
C PHE A 166 -6.70 8.51 16.52
N GLU A 167 -6.87 7.38 17.19
CA GLU A 167 -7.30 7.36 18.58
C GLU A 167 -6.11 7.52 19.53
N TYR A 168 -5.06 6.73 19.34
CA TYR A 168 -3.86 6.81 20.19
C TYR A 168 -3.04 8.07 19.99
N ALA A 169 -3.13 8.72 18.84
CA ALA A 169 -2.41 9.98 18.58
C ALA A 169 -2.79 11.11 19.56
N GLY A 170 -4.00 11.07 20.15
CA GLY A 170 -4.52 12.08 21.07
C GLY A 170 -4.42 11.74 22.55
N ILE A 171 -3.92 10.56 22.91
CA ILE A 171 -3.89 10.11 24.30
C ILE A 171 -2.47 9.87 24.80
N ASN A 172 -2.33 9.79 26.15
CA ASN A 172 -1.06 9.49 26.79
C ASN A 172 -0.54 8.09 26.37
N SER A 173 0.75 7.98 26.11
CA SER A 173 1.39 6.76 25.63
C SER A 173 1.25 5.56 26.57
N GLN A 174 1.17 5.80 27.89
CA GLN A 174 0.95 4.73 28.88
C GLN A 174 -0.48 4.18 28.81
N MET A 175 -1.47 5.04 28.55
CA MET A 175 -2.85 4.62 28.33
C MET A 175 -2.98 3.84 27.04
N ALA A 176 -2.40 4.35 25.95
CA ALA A 176 -2.39 3.65 24.65
C ALA A 176 -1.70 2.29 24.69
N ALA A 177 -0.70 2.11 25.54
CA ALA A 177 0.01 0.84 25.68
C ALA A 177 -0.70 -0.16 26.62
N GLY A 178 -1.67 0.29 27.39
CA GLY A 178 -2.46 -0.54 28.31
C GLY A 178 -3.77 -1.06 27.72
N ASP A 179 -4.19 -0.51 26.58
CA ASP A 179 -5.39 -0.90 25.83
C ASP A 179 -5.10 -2.09 24.92
#